data_c92505152d93bb0746e3687d9ce3565d
#
_entry.id   c92505152d93bb0746e3687d9ce3565d
#
_cell.length_a   1.000
_cell.length_b   1.000
_cell.length_c   1.000
_cell.angle_alpha   90.00
_cell.angle_beta   90.00
_cell.angle_gamma   90.00
#
_symmetry.space_group_name_H-M   'P 1'
#
loop_
_entity.id
_entity.type
_entity.pdbx_description
1 polymer ?
#
loop_
_entity_poly.entity_id
_entity_poly.type
_entity_poly.pdbx_seq_one_letter_code
_entity_poly.pdbx_strand_id
1 'polypeptide(L)'
;MARAGLGAGWTCLFANDFDSKKGLTYQANWGTGGELTVGDVRKVKAADLPGQADLIWGSFPCQDLSLAGGGAGLKGERSGTFYPFWDLLKDLIEEGRGPKLIALENVLGTLTSHGGRDFEAICKTFADAGYRYGALVINAALFVPQSRPRLFVIGVRDDVEVDEGLLSPGPIAPFHTPALQRAF
;
A
#
# COMPACT_ATOMS: atom_id res chain seq x y z
N MET A 1 2.23 8.43 9.18
CA MET A 1 1.00 8.97 8.52
C MET A 1 -0.16 7.97 8.61
N ALA A 2 -0.05 6.73 8.05
CA ALA A 2 -1.14 5.74 8.12
C ALA A 2 -1.63 5.48 9.55
N ARG A 3 -0.73 5.20 10.51
CA ARG A 3 -1.07 5.00 11.92
C ARG A 3 -1.87 6.16 12.52
N ALA A 4 -1.50 7.41 12.20
CA ALA A 4 -2.24 8.58 12.67
C ALA A 4 -3.66 8.66 12.07
N GLY A 5 -3.82 8.29 10.81
CA GLY A 5 -5.11 8.28 10.13
C GLY A 5 -6.05 7.17 10.59
N LEU A 6 -5.50 6.01 10.93
CA LEU A 6 -6.27 4.88 11.46
C LEU A 6 -6.82 5.15 12.88
N GLY A 7 -6.10 5.94 13.68
CA GLY A 7 -6.55 6.35 15.00
C GLY A 7 -6.44 5.27 16.09
N ALA A 8 -7.05 5.56 17.25
CA ALA A 8 -6.90 4.76 18.46
C ALA A 8 -7.59 3.38 18.44
N GLY A 9 -8.46 3.13 17.47
CA GLY A 9 -9.13 1.83 17.29
C GLY A 9 -8.22 0.74 16.70
N TRP A 10 -6.98 1.10 16.31
CA TRP A 10 -6.02 0.19 15.69
C TRP A 10 -4.74 0.07 16.51
N THR A 11 -4.28 -1.16 16.67
CA THR A 11 -2.99 -1.44 17.30
C THR A 11 -1.94 -1.69 16.21
N CYS A 12 -0.83 -0.94 16.27
CA CYS A 12 0.30 -1.17 15.36
C CYS A 12 1.12 -2.34 15.90
N LEU A 13 1.15 -3.45 15.18
CA LEU A 13 1.94 -4.63 15.53
C LEU A 13 3.38 -4.51 15.04
N PHE A 14 3.58 -3.93 13.86
CA PHE A 14 4.88 -3.77 13.23
C PHE A 14 4.89 -2.54 12.33
N ALA A 15 5.99 -1.83 12.32
CA ALA A 15 6.25 -0.71 11.42
C ALA A 15 7.68 -0.80 10.87
N ASN A 16 7.87 -0.45 9.60
CA ASN A 16 9.18 -0.40 8.98
C ASN A 16 9.33 0.88 8.16
N ASP A 17 10.47 1.51 8.25
CA ASP A 17 10.92 2.57 7.34
C ASP A 17 12.43 2.46 7.14
N PHE A 18 12.90 2.72 5.92
CA PHE A 18 14.32 2.72 5.60
C PHE A 18 15.05 3.95 6.17
N ASP A 19 14.36 5.08 6.29
CA ASP A 19 14.93 6.37 6.66
C ASP A 19 14.97 6.55 8.19
N SER A 20 16.18 6.65 8.74
CA SER A 20 16.39 6.86 10.17
C SER A 20 15.76 8.16 10.71
N LYS A 21 15.70 9.24 9.91
CA LYS A 21 15.05 10.50 10.32
C LYS A 21 13.55 10.32 10.46
N LYS A 22 12.92 9.55 9.56
CA LYS A 22 11.51 9.19 9.69
C LYS A 22 11.28 8.28 10.89
N GLY A 23 12.22 7.37 11.15
CA GLY A 23 12.22 6.55 12.36
C GLY A 23 12.20 7.39 13.63
N LEU A 24 13.07 8.39 13.73
CA LEU A 24 13.05 9.34 14.87
C LEU A 24 11.73 10.10 14.98
N THR A 25 11.17 10.54 13.86
CA THR A 25 9.86 11.20 13.83
C THR A 25 8.74 10.26 14.30
N TYR A 26 8.79 8.99 13.89
CA TYR A 26 7.85 7.97 14.34
C TYR A 26 7.94 7.80 15.86
N GLN A 27 9.14 7.60 16.39
CA GLN A 27 9.36 7.43 17.84
C GLN A 27 8.93 8.62 18.65
N ALA A 28 9.13 9.84 18.15
CA ALA A 28 8.67 11.07 18.81
C ALA A 28 7.14 11.16 18.94
N ASN A 29 6.39 10.52 18.02
CA ASN A 29 4.92 10.53 18.04
C ASN A 29 4.31 9.31 18.75
N TRP A 30 4.97 8.16 18.68
CA TRP A 30 4.39 6.86 19.09
C TRP A 30 5.21 6.14 20.18
N GLY A 31 6.34 6.72 20.59
CA GLY A 31 7.24 6.12 21.57
C GLY A 31 8.16 5.05 20.99
N THR A 32 8.82 4.33 21.89
CA THR A 32 9.81 3.30 21.57
C THR A 32 9.30 1.90 21.94
N GLY A 33 8.05 1.62 21.63
CA GLY A 33 7.37 0.37 22.02
C GLY A 33 7.91 -0.92 21.38
N GLY A 34 8.92 -0.80 20.49
CA GLY A 34 9.59 -1.95 19.86
C GLY A 34 8.96 -2.40 18.54
N GLU A 35 7.81 -1.83 18.15
CA GLU A 35 7.15 -2.18 16.89
C GLU A 35 7.85 -1.61 15.65
N LEU A 36 8.70 -0.58 15.80
CA LEU A 36 9.41 0.04 14.67
C LEU A 36 10.76 -0.61 14.41
N THR A 37 10.94 -1.11 13.19
CA THR A 37 12.23 -1.52 12.63
C THR A 37 12.68 -0.49 11.60
N VAL A 38 13.81 0.18 11.85
CA VAL A 38 14.45 1.08 10.87
C VAL A 38 15.43 0.27 10.03
N GLY A 39 15.14 0.12 8.75
CA GLY A 39 15.98 -0.67 7.85
C GLY A 39 15.27 -1.04 6.56
N ASP A 40 16.03 -1.76 5.73
CA ASP A 40 15.58 -2.21 4.42
C ASP A 40 14.53 -3.33 4.56
N VAL A 41 13.35 -3.14 3.98
CA VAL A 41 12.26 -4.13 3.99
C VAL A 41 12.70 -5.49 3.40
N ARG A 42 13.68 -5.52 2.48
CA ARG A 42 14.25 -6.74 1.92
C ARG A 42 14.93 -7.65 2.96
N LYS A 43 15.22 -7.12 4.14
CA LYS A 43 15.85 -7.86 5.26
C LYS A 43 14.83 -8.35 6.28
N VAL A 44 13.58 -7.87 6.19
CA VAL A 44 12.48 -8.29 7.07
C VAL A 44 12.00 -9.68 6.63
N LYS A 45 11.78 -10.56 7.58
CA LYS A 45 11.25 -11.92 7.36
C LYS A 45 9.85 -12.05 7.99
N ALA A 46 9.06 -13.00 7.53
CA ALA A 46 7.76 -13.30 8.12
C ALA A 46 7.85 -13.59 9.63
N ALA A 47 8.93 -14.23 10.07
CA ALA A 47 9.20 -14.51 11.48
C ALA A 47 9.42 -13.25 12.35
N ASP A 48 9.79 -12.12 11.75
CA ASP A 48 9.95 -10.84 12.46
C ASP A 48 8.59 -10.14 12.70
N LEU A 49 7.53 -10.60 12.04
CA LEU A 49 6.20 -10.02 12.09
C LEU A 49 5.35 -10.72 13.15
N PRO A 50 4.91 -10.02 14.21
CA PRO A 50 4.20 -10.67 15.32
C PRO A 50 2.74 -10.99 14.96
N GLY A 51 2.31 -12.21 15.30
CA GLY A 51 0.91 -12.64 15.23
C GLY A 51 0.31 -12.56 13.82
N GLN A 52 -0.99 -12.24 13.76
CA GLN A 52 -1.75 -12.02 12.54
C GLN A 52 -2.32 -10.60 12.53
N ALA A 53 -2.02 -9.83 11.50
CA ALA A 53 -2.57 -8.49 11.32
C ALA A 53 -3.92 -8.55 10.58
N ASP A 54 -4.86 -7.67 10.92
CA ASP A 54 -6.07 -7.48 10.13
C ASP A 54 -5.78 -6.64 8.88
N LEU A 55 -4.85 -5.69 8.96
CA LEU A 55 -4.47 -4.78 7.88
C LEU A 55 -2.96 -4.71 7.71
N ILE A 56 -2.50 -4.85 6.48
CA ILE A 56 -1.15 -4.46 6.06
C ILE A 56 -1.22 -3.22 5.17
N TRP A 57 -0.41 -2.21 5.50
CA TRP A 57 -0.29 -0.98 4.74
C TRP A 57 1.10 -0.87 4.11
N GLY A 58 1.14 -0.72 2.77
CA GLY A 58 2.36 -0.49 2.01
C GLY A 58 2.37 0.87 1.31
N SER A 59 3.46 1.63 1.48
CA SER A 59 3.75 2.86 0.75
C SER A 59 5.19 2.78 0.23
N PHE A 60 5.38 2.20 -0.92
CA PHE A 60 6.72 2.03 -1.49
C PHE A 60 7.13 3.23 -2.37
N PRO A 61 8.44 3.55 -2.47
CA PRO A 61 8.92 4.64 -3.31
C PRO A 61 8.53 4.45 -4.77
N CYS A 62 8.15 5.56 -5.40
CA CYS A 62 7.68 5.61 -6.77
C CYS A 62 8.64 6.39 -7.70
N GLN A 63 9.88 6.61 -7.28
CA GLN A 63 10.80 7.50 -8.01
C GLN A 63 11.06 7.01 -9.43
N ASP A 64 10.98 5.71 -9.66
CA ASP A 64 11.09 5.11 -10.99
C ASP A 64 9.75 4.99 -11.72
N LEU A 65 8.62 5.19 -11.02
CA LEU A 65 7.26 5.26 -11.58
C LEU A 65 6.87 6.67 -12.00
N SER A 66 7.59 7.69 -11.54
CA SER A 66 7.32 9.08 -11.91
C SER A 66 8.10 9.47 -13.16
N LEU A 67 7.55 10.41 -13.96
CA LEU A 67 8.23 11.00 -15.10
C LEU A 67 9.58 11.67 -14.71
N ALA A 68 9.77 12.01 -13.43
CA ALA A 68 11.00 12.58 -12.89
C ALA A 68 12.06 11.54 -12.49
N GLY A 69 11.74 10.24 -12.48
CA GLY A 69 12.57 9.15 -11.96
C GLY A 69 13.15 8.19 -13.00
N GLY A 70 13.19 8.55 -14.29
CA GLY A 70 13.83 7.71 -15.32
C GLY A 70 12.97 6.55 -15.85
N GLY A 71 11.76 6.33 -15.31
CA GLY A 71 10.77 5.43 -15.91
C GLY A 71 11.06 3.92 -15.83
N ALA A 72 11.87 3.46 -14.85
CA ALA A 72 12.19 2.03 -14.70
C ALA A 72 11.04 1.17 -14.15
N GLY A 73 9.94 1.79 -13.71
CA GLY A 73 8.74 1.13 -13.22
C GLY A 73 8.94 0.33 -11.93
N LEU A 74 8.17 -0.74 -11.75
CA LEU A 74 8.27 -1.63 -10.58
C LEU A 74 9.62 -2.37 -10.50
N LYS A 75 10.38 -2.44 -11.61
CA LYS A 75 11.71 -3.05 -11.67
C LYS A 75 12.84 -2.09 -11.31
N GLY A 76 12.56 -0.80 -11.15
CA GLY A 76 13.55 0.18 -10.73
C GLY A 76 14.09 -0.10 -9.34
N GLU A 77 15.36 0.24 -9.09
CA GLU A 77 16.07 -0.08 -7.83
C GLU A 77 15.32 0.41 -6.57
N ARG A 78 14.61 1.55 -6.66
CA ARG A 78 13.84 2.13 -5.54
C ARG A 78 12.38 1.71 -5.50
N SER A 79 11.75 1.48 -6.65
CA SER A 79 10.41 0.89 -6.74
C SER A 79 10.43 -0.61 -6.57
N GLY A 80 11.60 -1.23 -6.74
CA GLY A 80 11.85 -2.65 -6.50
C GLY A 80 11.58 -3.12 -5.07
N THR A 81 11.17 -2.23 -4.16
CA THR A 81 10.68 -2.59 -2.81
C THR A 81 9.27 -3.17 -2.81
N PHE A 82 8.49 -3.03 -3.90
CA PHE A 82 7.17 -3.64 -4.02
C PHE A 82 7.24 -5.18 -3.94
N TYR A 83 8.10 -5.79 -4.74
CA TYR A 83 8.19 -7.25 -4.77
C TYR A 83 8.69 -7.85 -3.44
N PRO A 84 9.75 -7.36 -2.79
CA PRO A 84 10.13 -7.82 -1.45
C PRO A 84 9.03 -7.67 -0.40
N PHE A 85 8.27 -6.57 -0.44
CA PHE A 85 7.09 -6.40 0.40
C PHE A 85 6.03 -7.46 0.08
N TRP A 86 5.80 -7.73 -1.21
CA TRP A 86 4.80 -8.70 -1.64
C TRP A 86 5.21 -10.15 -1.35
N ASP A 87 6.49 -10.46 -1.47
CA ASP A 87 7.01 -11.79 -1.13
C ASP A 87 6.86 -12.05 0.38
N LEU A 88 7.15 -11.06 1.22
CA LEU A 88 6.88 -11.12 2.65
C LEU A 88 5.39 -11.38 2.95
N LEU A 89 4.49 -10.76 2.19
CA LEU A 89 3.05 -10.99 2.31
C LEU A 89 2.66 -12.42 1.90
N LYS A 90 3.27 -12.97 0.83
CA LYS A 90 3.05 -14.36 0.43
C LYS A 90 3.50 -15.34 1.53
N ASP A 91 4.67 -15.12 2.12
CA ASP A 91 5.15 -15.94 3.23
C ASP A 91 4.13 -15.95 4.37
N LEU A 92 3.54 -14.78 4.73
CA LEU A 92 2.49 -14.71 5.74
C LEU A 92 1.21 -15.47 5.34
N ILE A 93 0.83 -15.41 4.07
CA ILE A 93 -0.33 -16.14 3.55
C ILE A 93 -0.09 -17.66 3.64
N GLU A 94 1.10 -18.12 3.23
CA GLU A 94 1.49 -19.54 3.30
C GLU A 94 1.54 -20.05 4.74
N GLU A 95 1.93 -19.21 5.70
CA GLU A 95 1.89 -19.51 7.13
C GLU A 95 0.46 -19.47 7.75
N GLY A 96 -0.58 -19.16 6.96
CA GLY A 96 -1.95 -18.99 7.45
C GLY A 96 -2.18 -17.69 8.24
N ARG A 97 -1.26 -16.74 8.16
CA ARG A 97 -1.29 -15.42 8.84
C ARG A 97 -1.59 -14.26 7.88
N GLY A 98 -2.07 -14.54 6.67
CA GLY A 98 -2.42 -13.51 5.69
C GLY A 98 -3.43 -12.51 6.26
N PRO A 99 -3.25 -11.19 6.03
CA PRO A 99 -4.14 -10.16 6.54
C PRO A 99 -5.51 -10.25 5.89
N LYS A 100 -6.54 -9.70 6.54
CA LYS A 100 -7.88 -9.56 5.93
C LYS A 100 -7.88 -8.46 4.88
N LEU A 101 -7.11 -7.39 5.13
CA LEU A 101 -7.05 -6.19 4.30
C LEU A 101 -5.62 -5.85 3.91
N ILE A 102 -5.45 -5.40 2.68
CA ILE A 102 -4.20 -4.84 2.18
C ILE A 102 -4.49 -3.43 1.64
N ALA A 103 -3.73 -2.44 2.05
CA ALA A 103 -3.79 -1.09 1.50
C ALA A 103 -2.43 -0.72 0.91
N LEU A 104 -2.39 -0.44 -0.38
CA LEU A 104 -1.21 0.12 -1.05
C LEU A 104 -1.45 1.59 -1.39
N GLU A 105 -0.50 2.46 -1.08
CA GLU A 105 -0.51 3.87 -1.46
C GLU A 105 0.62 4.15 -2.44
N ASN A 106 0.31 4.87 -3.51
CA ASN A 106 1.31 5.31 -4.47
C ASN A 106 0.91 6.60 -5.20
N VAL A 107 1.76 7.08 -6.08
CA VAL A 107 1.47 8.24 -6.94
C VAL A 107 0.62 7.84 -8.14
N LEU A 108 -0.04 8.84 -8.75
CA LEU A 108 -0.83 8.63 -9.97
C LEU A 108 -0.03 8.08 -11.16
N GLY A 109 1.27 8.36 -11.21
CA GLY A 109 2.15 7.84 -12.26
C GLY A 109 2.11 6.32 -12.40
N THR A 110 1.77 5.59 -11.35
CA THR A 110 1.57 4.14 -11.37
C THR A 110 0.55 3.68 -12.40
N LEU A 111 -0.52 4.47 -12.60
CA LEU A 111 -1.59 4.13 -13.57
C LEU A 111 -1.12 4.14 -15.03
N THR A 112 -0.10 4.92 -15.34
CA THR A 112 0.37 5.14 -16.72
C THR A 112 1.78 4.64 -16.97
N SER A 113 2.48 4.23 -15.91
CA SER A 113 3.83 3.71 -16.01
C SER A 113 3.88 2.49 -16.92
N HIS A 114 4.85 2.47 -17.84
CA HIS A 114 5.01 1.43 -18.86
C HIS A 114 3.72 1.12 -19.65
N GLY A 115 2.91 2.15 -19.91
CA GLY A 115 1.63 1.97 -20.62
C GLY A 115 0.57 1.24 -19.79
N GLY A 116 0.60 1.40 -18.45
CA GLY A 116 -0.36 0.79 -17.51
C GLY A 116 0.07 -0.57 -16.96
N ARG A 117 1.13 -1.17 -17.50
CA ARG A 117 1.59 -2.53 -17.10
C ARG A 117 1.98 -2.65 -15.62
N ASP A 118 2.46 -1.56 -15.01
CA ASP A 118 2.81 -1.60 -13.58
C ASP A 118 1.55 -1.67 -12.70
N PHE A 119 0.51 -0.95 -13.05
CA PHE A 119 -0.78 -1.04 -12.36
C PHE A 119 -1.44 -2.41 -12.57
N GLU A 120 -1.44 -2.91 -13.80
CA GLU A 120 -1.90 -4.27 -14.13
C GLU A 120 -1.17 -5.34 -13.31
N ALA A 121 0.16 -5.23 -13.18
CA ALA A 121 0.96 -6.16 -12.39
C ALA A 121 0.57 -6.13 -10.90
N ILE A 122 0.31 -4.94 -10.32
CA ILE A 122 -0.20 -4.81 -8.96
C ILE A 122 -1.57 -5.50 -8.83
N CYS A 123 -2.51 -5.21 -9.74
CA CYS A 123 -3.84 -5.80 -9.73
C CYS A 123 -3.78 -7.34 -9.81
N LYS A 124 -2.95 -7.84 -10.73
CA LYS A 124 -2.74 -9.28 -10.88
C LYS A 124 -2.18 -9.93 -9.61
N THR A 125 -1.24 -9.29 -8.93
CA THR A 125 -0.68 -9.81 -7.67
C THR A 125 -1.74 -9.98 -6.59
N PHE A 126 -2.71 -9.06 -6.48
CA PHE A 126 -3.84 -9.19 -5.55
C PHE A 126 -4.74 -10.38 -5.91
N ALA A 127 -5.13 -10.50 -7.19
CA ALA A 127 -5.97 -11.59 -7.66
C ALA A 127 -5.30 -12.96 -7.44
N ASP A 128 -4.02 -13.08 -7.82
CA ASP A 128 -3.24 -14.32 -7.68
C ASP A 128 -3.09 -14.74 -6.19
N ALA A 129 -3.19 -13.81 -5.26
CA ALA A 129 -3.09 -14.06 -3.81
C ALA A 129 -4.46 -14.27 -3.11
N GLY A 130 -5.57 -14.34 -3.86
CA GLY A 130 -6.91 -14.54 -3.30
C GLY A 130 -7.50 -13.30 -2.63
N TYR A 131 -7.25 -12.13 -3.21
CA TYR A 131 -7.83 -10.86 -2.76
C TYR A 131 -8.67 -10.24 -3.87
N ARG A 132 -9.92 -9.91 -3.57
CA ARG A 132 -10.72 -8.96 -4.35
C ARG A 132 -10.13 -7.58 -4.13
N TYR A 133 -10.06 -6.75 -5.14
CA TYR A 133 -9.45 -5.42 -5.01
C TYR A 133 -10.24 -4.34 -5.72
N GLY A 134 -10.06 -3.12 -5.25
CA GLY A 134 -10.52 -1.89 -5.87
C GLY A 134 -9.46 -0.81 -5.77
N ALA A 135 -9.57 0.22 -6.61
CA ALA A 135 -8.64 1.33 -6.57
C ALA A 135 -9.36 2.67 -6.51
N LEU A 136 -8.76 3.61 -5.78
CA LEU A 136 -9.27 4.96 -5.57
C LEU A 136 -8.16 5.98 -5.78
N VAL A 137 -8.51 7.14 -6.31
CA VAL A 137 -7.64 8.30 -6.29
C VAL A 137 -8.17 9.30 -5.28
N ILE A 138 -7.39 9.56 -4.24
CA ILE A 138 -7.77 10.52 -3.20
C ILE A 138 -6.79 11.70 -3.27
N ASN A 139 -7.35 12.92 -3.43
CA ASN A 139 -6.55 14.14 -3.35
C ASN A 139 -6.64 14.71 -1.93
N ALA A 140 -5.49 14.99 -1.31
CA ALA A 140 -5.42 15.63 0.00
C ALA A 140 -6.17 16.97 0.05
N ALA A 141 -6.37 17.64 -1.09
CA ALA A 141 -7.16 18.87 -1.21
C ALA A 141 -8.62 18.72 -0.74
N LEU A 142 -9.13 17.50 -0.62
CA LEU A 142 -10.45 17.24 -0.03
C LEU A 142 -10.47 17.44 1.50
N PHE A 143 -9.31 17.50 2.14
CA PHE A 143 -9.17 17.53 3.60
C PHE A 143 -8.30 18.68 4.12
N VAL A 144 -7.30 19.09 3.33
CA VAL A 144 -6.30 20.11 3.69
C VAL A 144 -5.97 21.00 2.49
N PRO A 145 -5.45 22.24 2.68
CA PRO A 145 -5.11 23.15 1.59
C PRO A 145 -3.80 22.74 0.85
N GLN A 146 -3.75 21.47 0.43
CA GLN A 146 -2.63 20.91 -0.32
C GLN A 146 -3.14 20.00 -1.43
N SER A 147 -2.83 20.30 -2.68
CA SER A 147 -3.10 19.36 -3.78
C SER A 147 -2.04 18.26 -3.79
N ARG A 148 -2.45 17.04 -3.42
CA ARG A 148 -1.60 15.84 -3.37
C ARG A 148 -2.44 14.61 -3.72
N PRO A 149 -2.73 14.36 -5.00
CA PRO A 149 -3.46 13.17 -5.41
C PRO A 149 -2.60 11.92 -5.21
N ARG A 150 -3.23 10.85 -4.70
CA ARG A 150 -2.61 9.55 -4.48
C ARG A 150 -3.54 8.44 -4.95
N LEU A 151 -2.92 7.44 -5.53
CA LEU A 151 -3.57 6.16 -5.84
C LEU A 151 -3.55 5.28 -4.59
N PHE A 152 -4.70 4.72 -4.26
CA PHE A 152 -4.84 3.67 -3.26
C PHE A 152 -5.37 2.42 -3.95
N VAL A 153 -4.75 1.28 -3.70
CA VAL A 153 -5.28 -0.03 -4.09
C VAL A 153 -5.60 -0.77 -2.80
N ILE A 154 -6.86 -1.14 -2.65
CA ILE A 154 -7.36 -1.81 -1.44
C ILE A 154 -7.73 -3.23 -1.82
N GLY A 155 -7.14 -4.20 -1.15
CA GLY A 155 -7.48 -5.62 -1.26
C GLY A 155 -8.24 -6.10 -0.04
N VAL A 156 -9.26 -6.91 -0.27
CA VAL A 156 -10.01 -7.63 0.76
C VAL A 156 -9.90 -9.12 0.44
N ARG A 157 -9.44 -9.93 1.40
CA ARG A 157 -9.29 -11.37 1.22
C ARG A 157 -10.64 -12.01 0.86
N ASP A 158 -10.65 -12.98 -0.03
CA ASP A 158 -11.86 -13.53 -0.65
C ASP A 158 -12.87 -14.14 0.36
N ASP A 159 -12.37 -14.62 1.51
CA ASP A 159 -13.18 -15.20 2.60
C ASP A 159 -13.79 -14.13 3.55
N VAL A 160 -13.45 -12.85 3.37
CA VAL A 160 -13.97 -11.75 4.18
C VAL A 160 -15.23 -11.19 3.54
N GLU A 161 -16.32 -11.16 4.29
CA GLU A 161 -17.56 -10.51 3.85
C GLU A 161 -17.37 -8.99 3.75
N VAL A 162 -17.82 -8.41 2.65
CA VAL A 162 -17.77 -6.97 2.41
C VAL A 162 -19.19 -6.43 2.39
N ASP A 163 -19.44 -5.39 3.18
CA ASP A 163 -20.71 -4.67 3.15
C ASP A 163 -20.99 -4.15 1.73
N GLU A 164 -22.18 -4.45 1.22
CA GLU A 164 -22.61 -4.02 -0.13
C GLU A 164 -22.52 -2.50 -0.32
N GLY A 165 -22.69 -1.72 0.75
CA GLY A 165 -22.56 -0.26 0.72
C GLY A 165 -21.12 0.23 0.43
N LEU A 166 -20.13 -0.65 0.57
CA LEU A 166 -18.72 -0.39 0.20
C LEU A 166 -18.39 -0.79 -1.24
N LEU A 167 -19.32 -1.47 -1.91
CA LEU A 167 -19.17 -1.90 -3.30
C LEU A 167 -19.85 -0.87 -4.21
N SER A 168 -19.21 -0.56 -5.33
CA SER A 168 -19.78 0.32 -6.33
C SER A 168 -19.99 -0.43 -7.64
N PRO A 169 -21.19 -0.38 -8.23
CA PRO A 169 -21.45 -0.98 -9.53
C PRO A 169 -20.79 -0.21 -10.70
N GLY A 170 -20.20 0.94 -10.41
CA GLY A 170 -19.54 1.77 -11.42
C GLY A 170 -18.70 2.88 -10.81
N PRO A 171 -18.08 3.71 -11.66
CA PRO A 171 -17.21 4.80 -11.21
C PRO A 171 -17.92 5.82 -10.31
N ILE A 172 -17.31 6.21 -9.20
CA ILE A 172 -17.78 7.24 -8.28
C ILE A 172 -16.84 8.45 -8.33
N ALA A 173 -17.38 9.62 -8.70
CA ALA A 173 -16.64 10.87 -8.54
C ALA A 173 -16.61 11.29 -7.06
N PRO A 174 -15.51 11.93 -6.58
CA PRO A 174 -14.29 12.29 -7.31
C PRO A 174 -13.19 11.20 -7.29
N PHE A 175 -13.44 10.02 -6.75
CA PHE A 175 -12.42 9.02 -6.45
C PHE A 175 -12.00 8.18 -7.67
N HIS A 176 -12.92 7.93 -8.60
CA HIS A 176 -12.62 7.25 -9.85
C HIS A 176 -12.36 8.27 -10.95
N THR A 177 -11.14 8.79 -10.98
CA THR A 177 -10.72 9.78 -11.99
C THR A 177 -10.72 9.18 -13.41
N PRO A 178 -10.81 10.01 -14.48
CA PRO A 178 -10.74 9.49 -15.86
C PRO A 178 -9.47 8.69 -16.15
N ALA A 179 -8.35 8.98 -15.47
CA ALA A 179 -7.12 8.20 -15.62
C ALA A 179 -7.26 6.80 -15.02
N LEU A 180 -7.90 6.69 -13.84
CA LEU A 180 -8.17 5.40 -13.22
C LEU A 180 -9.18 4.58 -14.03
N GLN A 181 -10.27 5.21 -14.52
CA GLN A 181 -11.27 4.53 -15.34
C GLN A 181 -10.71 3.96 -16.64
N ARG A 182 -9.66 4.56 -17.21
CA ARG A 182 -8.98 4.03 -18.40
C ARG A 182 -8.00 2.89 -18.11
N ALA A 183 -7.62 2.72 -16.85
CA ALA A 183 -6.68 1.69 -16.43
C ALA A 183 -7.39 0.37 -16.04
N PHE A 184 -8.71 0.40 -15.87
CA PHE A 184 -9.60 -0.75 -15.73
C PHE A 184 -10.29 -1.06 -17.07
#